data_343ed8e37682a8f064bea1faa2da2d86
#
_entry.id   343ed8e37682a8f064bea1faa2da2d86
#
_cell.length_a   1.000
_cell.length_b   1.000
_cell.length_c   1.000
_cell.angle_alpha   90.00
_cell.angle_beta   90.00
_cell.angle_gamma   90.00
#
_symmetry.space_group_name_H-M   'P 1'
#
loop_
_entity.id
_entity.type
_entity.pdbx_description
1 polymer ?
#
loop_
_entity_poly.entity_id
_entity_poly.type
_entity_poly.pdbx_seq_one_letter_code
_entity_poly.pdbx_strand_id
1 'polypeptide(L)'
;LMVLEDASFFLVCEPNSIVMWPRTFVPERNFMENVLMLSLAFFACRDAFQVLSMRFERPPMHGGEVQDARISENLMVYGKRHQLSEREQEVLHLVLLGNDNQNIASTMHLALSTVKVHVHNILQKTGQPNRQALTQDFWKTS
;
A
#
# COMPACT_ATOMS: atom_id res chain seq x y z
N LEU A 1 -34.76 9.23 24.59
CA LEU A 1 -35.94 10.10 24.46
C LEU A 1 -35.62 11.42 23.76
N MET A 2 -34.49 12.08 24.09
CA MET A 2 -34.08 13.38 23.51
C MET A 2 -33.71 13.29 22.00
N VAL A 3 -33.17 12.17 21.53
CA VAL A 3 -32.83 11.96 20.12
C VAL A 3 -34.07 11.81 19.24
N LEU A 4 -35.18 11.33 19.82
CA LEU A 4 -36.45 11.18 19.11
C LEU A 4 -37.20 12.52 18.96
N GLU A 5 -37.02 13.46 19.89
CA GLU A 5 -37.59 14.80 19.78
C GLU A 5 -36.90 15.60 18.68
N ASP A 6 -35.58 15.49 18.52
CA ASP A 6 -34.83 16.14 17.44
C ASP A 6 -35.18 15.57 16.05
N ALA A 7 -35.43 14.25 15.98
CA ALA A 7 -35.83 13.59 14.75
C ALA A 7 -37.28 13.93 14.35
N SER A 8 -38.21 14.08 15.35
CA SER A 8 -39.57 14.47 15.10
C SER A 8 -39.67 15.94 14.66
N PHE A 9 -38.80 16.79 15.16
CA PHE A 9 -38.69 18.19 14.75
C PHE A 9 -38.26 18.31 13.28
N PHE A 10 -37.36 17.43 12.84
CA PHE A 10 -36.91 17.41 11.43
C PHE A 10 -37.96 16.88 10.47
N LEU A 11 -38.86 16.00 10.94
CA LEU A 11 -39.90 15.40 10.09
C LEU A 11 -41.19 16.21 10.02
N VAL A 12 -41.45 17.13 10.98
CA VAL A 12 -42.66 17.92 11.07
C VAL A 12 -42.46 19.38 10.60
N CYS A 13 -41.24 19.73 10.19
CA CYS A 13 -40.89 21.07 9.76
C CYS A 13 -41.60 21.39 8.43
N GLU A 14 -42.64 22.25 8.48
CA GLU A 14 -43.29 22.79 7.31
C GLU A 14 -42.31 23.47 6.36
N PRO A 15 -42.54 23.42 5.03
CA PRO A 15 -41.65 23.96 4.00
C PRO A 15 -41.39 25.47 4.08
N ASN A 16 -42.09 26.19 4.95
CA ASN A 16 -41.92 27.64 5.14
C ASN A 16 -41.02 28.04 6.33
N SER A 17 -40.44 27.09 7.07
CA SER A 17 -39.65 27.38 8.27
C SER A 17 -38.14 27.39 8.02
N ILE A 18 -37.70 27.57 6.79
CA ILE A 18 -36.27 27.70 6.40
C ILE A 18 -35.54 28.80 7.22
N VAL A 19 -36.30 29.76 7.78
CA VAL A 19 -35.74 30.85 8.61
C VAL A 19 -35.39 30.41 10.04
N MET A 20 -35.83 29.24 10.51
CA MET A 20 -35.59 28.76 11.89
C MET A 20 -34.30 27.93 12.07
N TRP A 21 -33.65 27.55 10.97
CA TRP A 21 -32.39 26.80 11.02
C TRP A 21 -31.29 27.41 11.91
N PRO A 22 -31.09 28.77 11.93
CA PRO A 22 -30.01 29.34 12.76
C PRO A 22 -30.33 29.37 14.26
N ARG A 23 -31.59 29.24 14.68
CA ARG A 23 -31.98 29.37 16.11
C ARG A 23 -31.91 28.09 16.91
N THR A 24 -31.92 26.93 16.27
CA THR A 24 -31.75 25.64 16.93
C THR A 24 -30.28 25.23 17.14
N PHE A 25 -29.37 26.01 16.56
CA PHE A 25 -27.94 25.86 16.80
C PHE A 25 -27.56 26.49 18.15
N VAL A 26 -27.82 25.78 19.27
CA VAL A 26 -27.29 26.14 20.58
C VAL A 26 -25.82 25.74 20.61
N PRO A 27 -24.90 26.71 20.56
CA PRO A 27 -23.49 26.42 20.23
C PRO A 27 -22.78 25.53 21.25
N GLU A 28 -23.18 25.57 22.52
CA GLU A 28 -22.42 24.89 23.57
C GLU A 28 -22.71 23.39 23.65
N ARG A 29 -23.93 22.98 23.43
CA ARG A 29 -24.33 21.58 23.54
C ARG A 29 -24.00 20.77 22.29
N ASN A 30 -24.16 21.40 21.12
CA ASN A 30 -23.82 20.78 19.83
C ASN A 30 -22.31 20.73 19.56
N PHE A 31 -21.50 21.58 20.22
CA PHE A 31 -20.05 21.56 20.04
C PHE A 31 -19.44 20.25 20.53
N MET A 32 -19.82 19.79 21.73
CA MET A 32 -19.32 18.52 22.28
C MET A 32 -19.80 17.31 21.47
N GLU A 33 -21.04 17.31 21.02
CA GLU A 33 -21.57 16.26 20.15
C GLU A 33 -20.86 16.24 18.78
N ASN A 34 -20.62 17.39 18.19
CA ASN A 34 -19.87 17.50 16.94
C ASN A 34 -18.41 17.06 17.09
N VAL A 35 -17.74 17.40 18.19
CA VAL A 35 -16.38 16.94 18.50
C VAL A 35 -16.38 15.42 18.68
N LEU A 36 -17.36 14.86 19.38
CA LEU A 36 -17.49 13.42 19.56
C LEU A 36 -17.72 12.70 18.22
N MET A 37 -18.64 13.21 17.39
CA MET A 37 -18.90 12.64 16.07
C MET A 37 -17.70 12.72 15.14
N LEU A 38 -16.98 13.85 15.15
CA LEU A 38 -15.74 13.99 14.36
C LEU A 38 -14.65 13.04 14.85
N SER A 39 -14.51 12.86 16.16
CA SER A 39 -13.55 11.91 16.71
C SER A 39 -13.87 10.46 16.35
N LEU A 40 -15.14 10.06 16.46
CA LEU A 40 -15.61 8.73 16.06
C LEU A 40 -15.41 8.51 14.55
N ALA A 41 -15.74 9.50 13.71
CA ALA A 41 -15.51 9.43 12.27
C ALA A 41 -14.02 9.32 11.94
N PHE A 42 -13.15 10.04 12.65
CA PHE A 42 -11.70 9.94 12.48
C PHE A 42 -11.17 8.55 12.85
N PHE A 43 -11.60 8.00 13.99
CA PHE A 43 -11.20 6.66 14.40
C PHE A 43 -11.74 5.59 13.44
N ALA A 44 -12.98 5.69 13.00
CA ALA A 44 -13.56 4.77 12.01
C ALA A 44 -12.83 4.83 10.67
N CYS A 45 -12.49 6.03 10.20
CA CYS A 45 -11.72 6.22 8.97
C CYS A 45 -10.30 5.67 9.09
N ARG A 46 -9.65 5.88 10.24
CA ARG A 46 -8.34 5.31 10.55
C ARG A 46 -8.36 3.79 10.56
N ASP A 47 -9.35 3.19 11.21
CA ASP A 47 -9.47 1.73 11.28
C ASP A 47 -9.81 1.13 9.91
N ALA A 48 -10.69 1.77 9.14
CA ALA A 48 -10.97 1.40 7.76
C ALA A 48 -9.71 1.51 6.87
N PHE A 49 -8.91 2.55 7.04
CA PHE A 49 -7.65 2.71 6.33
C PHE A 49 -6.63 1.64 6.73
N GLN A 50 -6.57 1.27 8.01
CA GLN A 50 -5.68 0.22 8.51
C GLN A 50 -6.09 -1.16 7.98
N VAL A 51 -7.39 -1.47 7.96
CA VAL A 51 -7.92 -2.71 7.35
C VAL A 51 -7.68 -2.73 5.83
N LEU A 52 -7.83 -1.59 5.17
CA LEU A 52 -7.57 -1.47 3.74
C LEU A 52 -6.08 -1.63 3.42
N SER A 53 -5.18 -1.04 4.21
CA SER A 53 -3.73 -1.20 4.03
C SER A 53 -3.28 -2.63 4.27
N MET A 54 -3.84 -3.35 5.27
CA MET A 54 -3.59 -4.79 5.47
C MET A 54 -4.10 -5.63 4.29
N ARG A 55 -5.14 -5.20 3.60
CA ARG A 55 -5.66 -5.89 2.40
C ARG A 55 -4.82 -5.64 1.16
N PHE A 56 -4.06 -4.54 1.13
CA PHE A 56 -3.06 -4.24 0.11
C PHE A 56 -1.68 -4.83 0.41
N GLU A 57 -1.38 -5.21 1.65
CA GLU A 57 -0.29 -6.13 1.92
C GLU A 57 -0.70 -7.46 1.28
N ARG A 58 -0.05 -7.77 0.15
CA ARG A 58 -0.28 -9.03 -0.56
C ARG A 58 -0.25 -10.16 0.45
N PRO A 59 -1.27 -11.04 0.48
CA PRO A 59 -1.23 -12.21 1.34
C PRO A 59 0.08 -12.94 1.06
N PRO A 60 0.76 -13.48 2.09
CA PRO A 60 1.92 -14.32 1.88
C PRO A 60 1.49 -15.42 0.94
N MET A 61 2.01 -15.41 -0.28
CA MET A 61 1.71 -16.42 -1.28
C MET A 61 2.29 -17.74 -0.75
N HIS A 62 1.43 -18.62 -0.27
CA HIS A 62 1.79 -19.97 0.18
C HIS A 62 2.35 -20.85 -0.95
N GLY A 63 2.62 -20.24 -2.12
CA GLY A 63 3.39 -20.81 -3.21
C GLY A 63 4.87 -20.42 -3.21
N GLY A 64 5.34 -19.69 -2.19
CA GLY A 64 6.68 -19.10 -2.15
C GLY A 64 7.80 -20.12 -2.25
N GLU A 65 7.75 -21.21 -1.50
CA GLU A 65 8.86 -22.17 -1.44
C GLU A 65 9.17 -22.84 -2.79
N VAL A 66 8.14 -23.22 -3.54
CA VAL A 66 8.34 -23.82 -4.87
C VAL A 66 8.77 -22.78 -5.90
N GLN A 67 8.26 -21.57 -5.79
CA GLN A 67 8.62 -20.46 -6.67
C GLN A 67 10.02 -19.96 -6.37
N ASP A 68 10.40 -19.85 -5.10
CA ASP A 68 11.74 -19.45 -4.66
C ASP A 68 12.81 -20.46 -5.13
N ALA A 69 12.53 -21.77 -5.05
CA ALA A 69 13.42 -22.80 -5.53
C ALA A 69 13.67 -22.69 -7.05
N ARG A 70 12.62 -22.47 -7.83
CA ARG A 70 12.73 -22.28 -9.28
C ARG A 70 13.47 -20.98 -9.64
N ILE A 71 13.18 -19.90 -8.94
CA ILE A 71 13.87 -18.63 -9.14
C ILE A 71 15.35 -18.79 -8.84
N SER A 72 15.73 -19.44 -7.75
CA SER A 72 17.12 -19.58 -7.33
C SER A 72 17.96 -20.41 -8.31
N GLU A 73 17.41 -21.49 -8.85
CA GLU A 73 18.08 -22.32 -9.86
C GLU A 73 18.31 -21.53 -11.16
N ASN A 74 17.28 -20.90 -11.67
CA ASN A 74 17.36 -20.11 -12.90
C ASN A 74 18.20 -18.84 -12.71
N LEU A 75 18.18 -18.24 -11.51
CA LEU A 75 18.93 -17.03 -11.18
C LEU A 75 20.43 -17.23 -11.31
N MET A 76 20.94 -18.41 -10.92
CA MET A 76 22.35 -18.73 -11.05
C MET A 76 22.78 -18.76 -12.53
N VAL A 77 21.96 -19.35 -13.40
CA VAL A 77 22.21 -19.44 -14.84
C VAL A 77 22.13 -18.04 -15.48
N TYR A 78 21.07 -17.30 -15.17
CA TYR A 78 20.87 -15.95 -15.67
C TYR A 78 21.96 -14.99 -15.19
N GLY A 79 22.33 -15.06 -13.90
CA GLY A 79 23.38 -14.26 -13.31
C GLY A 79 24.74 -14.48 -13.98
N LYS A 80 25.12 -15.74 -14.26
CA LYS A 80 26.34 -16.07 -14.99
C LYS A 80 26.33 -15.54 -16.42
N ARG A 81 25.19 -15.66 -17.11
CA ARG A 81 25.03 -15.19 -18.49
C ARG A 81 25.23 -13.68 -18.63
N HIS A 82 24.69 -12.90 -17.68
CA HIS A 82 24.75 -11.45 -17.69
C HIS A 82 25.86 -10.87 -16.77
N GLN A 83 26.73 -11.72 -16.24
CA GLN A 83 27.84 -11.32 -15.36
C GLN A 83 27.39 -10.48 -14.16
N LEU A 84 26.29 -10.89 -13.55
CA LEU A 84 25.78 -10.25 -12.34
C LEU A 84 26.62 -10.67 -11.13
N SER A 85 26.98 -9.69 -10.29
CA SER A 85 27.61 -9.98 -9.01
C SER A 85 26.63 -10.68 -8.05
N GLU A 86 27.15 -11.31 -7.00
CA GLU A 86 26.31 -11.97 -5.99
C GLU A 86 25.26 -11.00 -5.40
N ARG A 87 25.67 -9.77 -5.09
CA ARG A 87 24.76 -8.74 -4.59
C ARG A 87 23.69 -8.32 -5.60
N GLU A 88 24.04 -8.25 -6.87
CA GLU A 88 23.06 -7.97 -7.95
C GLU A 88 22.09 -9.14 -8.12
N GLN A 89 22.55 -10.39 -7.95
CA GLN A 89 21.68 -11.56 -7.98
C GLN A 89 20.70 -11.58 -6.79
N GLU A 90 21.15 -11.25 -5.56
CA GLU A 90 20.28 -11.10 -4.40
C GLU A 90 19.20 -10.01 -4.64
N VAL A 91 19.59 -8.86 -5.16
CA VAL A 91 18.65 -7.80 -5.53
C VAL A 91 17.69 -8.26 -6.61
N LEU A 92 18.18 -8.95 -7.66
CA LEU A 92 17.34 -9.47 -8.73
C LEU A 92 16.33 -10.50 -8.21
N HIS A 93 16.73 -11.38 -7.30
CA HIS A 93 15.82 -12.32 -6.63
C HIS A 93 14.62 -11.61 -5.99
N LEU A 94 14.90 -10.58 -5.19
CA LEU A 94 13.84 -9.79 -4.55
C LEU A 94 12.98 -9.00 -5.57
N VAL A 95 13.59 -8.56 -6.67
CA VAL A 95 12.87 -7.94 -7.79
C VAL A 95 11.87 -8.91 -8.41
N LEU A 96 12.26 -10.16 -8.63
CA LEU A 96 11.43 -11.21 -9.22
C LEU A 96 10.28 -11.63 -8.29
N LEU A 97 10.50 -11.57 -6.98
CA LEU A 97 9.45 -11.74 -5.96
C LEU A 97 8.47 -10.55 -5.90
N GLY A 98 8.71 -9.49 -6.69
CA GLY A 98 7.82 -8.34 -6.78
C GLY A 98 8.03 -7.28 -5.70
N ASN A 99 9.12 -7.35 -4.93
CA ASN A 99 9.44 -6.35 -3.92
C ASN A 99 9.82 -5.02 -4.58
N ASP A 100 9.35 -3.91 -4.04
CA ASP A 100 9.80 -2.57 -4.45
C ASP A 100 11.20 -2.24 -3.87
N ASN A 101 11.80 -1.15 -4.33
CA ASN A 101 13.16 -0.78 -3.89
C ASN A 101 13.24 -0.48 -2.39
N GLN A 102 12.15 -0.05 -1.76
CA GLN A 102 12.11 0.26 -0.34
C GLN A 102 12.07 -1.02 0.50
N ASN A 103 11.26 -2.00 0.09
CA ASN A 103 11.22 -3.32 0.70
C ASN A 103 12.55 -4.06 0.53
N ILE A 104 13.16 -3.99 -0.66
CA ILE A 104 14.50 -4.55 -0.91
C ILE A 104 15.53 -3.91 0.03
N ALA A 105 15.53 -2.58 0.16
CA ALA A 105 16.43 -1.86 1.05
C ALA A 105 16.28 -2.30 2.51
N SER A 106 15.03 -2.45 2.96
CA SER A 106 14.72 -2.92 4.32
C SER A 106 15.18 -4.37 4.53
N THR A 107 14.91 -5.27 3.59
CA THR A 107 15.26 -6.70 3.67
C THR A 107 16.75 -6.92 3.65
N MET A 108 17.48 -6.19 2.83
CA MET A 108 18.92 -6.31 2.69
C MET A 108 19.72 -5.42 3.66
N HIS A 109 19.05 -4.62 4.48
CA HIS A 109 19.64 -3.62 5.37
C HIS A 109 20.57 -2.64 4.63
N LEU A 110 20.15 -2.20 3.43
CA LEU A 110 20.86 -1.26 2.58
C LEU A 110 20.14 0.09 2.50
N ALA A 111 20.90 1.14 2.12
CA ALA A 111 20.28 2.41 1.77
C ALA A 111 19.48 2.29 0.48
N LEU A 112 18.35 2.98 0.39
CA LEU A 112 17.51 3.01 -0.82
C LEU A 112 18.28 3.45 -2.08
N SER A 113 19.22 4.40 -1.92
CA SER A 113 20.10 4.85 -3.00
C SER A 113 20.99 3.72 -3.54
N THR A 114 21.51 2.87 -2.65
CA THR A 114 22.33 1.71 -3.00
C THR A 114 21.54 0.68 -3.80
N VAL A 115 20.30 0.39 -3.36
CA VAL A 115 19.41 -0.52 -4.08
C VAL A 115 19.08 0.02 -5.48
N LYS A 116 18.82 1.32 -5.62
CA LYS A 116 18.59 1.95 -6.93
C LYS A 116 19.81 1.79 -7.86
N VAL A 117 21.03 1.90 -7.34
CA VAL A 117 22.25 1.67 -8.11
C VAL A 117 22.35 0.22 -8.56
N HIS A 118 22.10 -0.75 -7.66
CA HIS A 118 22.12 -2.17 -8.04
C HIS A 118 21.07 -2.49 -9.12
N VAL A 119 19.84 -2.00 -8.97
CA VAL A 119 18.79 -2.20 -9.99
C VAL A 119 19.20 -1.57 -11.33
N HIS A 120 19.78 -0.37 -11.32
CA HIS A 120 20.28 0.27 -12.53
C HIS A 120 21.38 -0.56 -13.20
N ASN A 121 22.35 -1.04 -12.44
CA ASN A 121 23.44 -1.87 -12.96
C ASN A 121 22.91 -3.19 -13.55
N ILE A 122 21.94 -3.83 -12.91
CA ILE A 122 21.28 -5.03 -13.43
C ILE A 122 20.64 -4.74 -14.78
N LEU A 123 19.87 -3.64 -14.89
CA LEU A 123 19.22 -3.24 -16.14
C LEU A 123 20.25 -2.99 -17.25
N GLN A 124 21.36 -2.33 -16.92
CA GLN A 124 22.44 -2.10 -17.91
C GLN A 124 23.08 -3.41 -18.36
N LYS A 125 23.43 -4.31 -17.43
CA LYS A 125 24.08 -5.58 -17.75
C LYS A 125 23.19 -6.54 -18.53
N THR A 126 21.87 -6.49 -18.28
CA THR A 126 20.87 -7.31 -18.99
C THR A 126 20.37 -6.66 -20.28
N GLY A 127 20.70 -5.38 -20.52
CA GLY A 127 20.22 -4.63 -21.67
C GLY A 127 18.73 -4.30 -21.62
N GLN A 128 18.09 -4.39 -20.45
CA GLN A 128 16.66 -4.19 -20.33
C GLN A 128 16.32 -2.72 -20.00
N PRO A 129 15.30 -2.13 -20.66
CA PRO A 129 14.96 -0.72 -20.49
C PRO A 129 14.28 -0.41 -19.16
N ASN A 130 13.64 -1.39 -18.56
CA ASN A 130 12.90 -1.20 -17.31
C ASN A 130 12.73 -2.53 -16.57
N ARG A 131 12.24 -2.42 -15.31
CA ARG A 131 12.02 -3.54 -14.40
C ARG A 131 11.04 -4.59 -14.94
N GLN A 132 9.99 -4.16 -15.64
CA GLN A 132 9.00 -5.09 -16.22
C GLN A 132 9.61 -5.92 -17.35
N ALA A 133 10.38 -5.28 -18.23
CA ALA A 133 11.10 -5.97 -19.29
C ALA A 133 12.13 -6.96 -18.74
N LEU A 134 12.85 -6.59 -17.67
CA LEU A 134 13.79 -7.46 -16.97
C LEU A 134 13.09 -8.72 -16.41
N THR A 135 11.96 -8.54 -15.74
CA THR A 135 11.18 -9.68 -15.22
C THR A 135 10.67 -10.58 -16.35
N GLN A 136 10.18 -10.00 -17.43
CA GLN A 136 9.72 -10.77 -18.59
C GLN A 136 10.86 -11.53 -19.28
N ASP A 137 12.02 -10.90 -19.43
CA ASP A 137 13.20 -11.50 -20.04
C ASP A 137 13.70 -12.71 -19.21
N PHE A 138 13.76 -12.54 -17.89
CA PHE A 138 14.11 -13.62 -16.98
C PHE A 138 13.20 -14.84 -17.17
N TRP A 139 11.88 -14.65 -17.16
CA TRP A 139 10.91 -15.74 -17.31
C TRP A 139 10.84 -16.35 -18.71
N LYS A 140 11.29 -15.65 -19.73
CA LYS A 140 11.42 -16.22 -21.10
C LYS A 140 12.67 -17.09 -21.25
N THR A 141 13.69 -16.82 -20.45
CA THR A 141 14.99 -17.48 -20.55
C THR A 141 15.10 -18.66 -19.57
N SER A 142 14.19 -18.73 -18.59
CA SER A 142 14.03 -19.83 -17.62
C SER A 142 13.22 -21.01 -18.21
#